data_8f486a433eec7b0736b2d781075b6414
#
_entry.id   8f486a433eec7b0736b2d781075b6414
#
_cell.length_a   1.000
_cell.length_b   1.000
_cell.length_c   1.000
_cell.angle_alpha   90.00
_cell.angle_beta   90.00
_cell.angle_gamma   90.00
#
_symmetry.space_group_name_H-M   'P 1'
#
loop_
_entity.id
_entity.type
_entity.pdbx_description
1 polymer ?
#
loop_
_entity_poly.entity_id
_entity_poly.type
_entity_poly.pdbx_seq_one_letter_code
_entity_poly.pdbx_strand_id
1 'polypeptide(L)'
;MTSLRTYDVLATYLAVSAVGDAIPMPFVTQVLDAINFPPPYRWIFAPIKAAAAVGLFSARWSPGLARLTTAMLTIYFVLAVGFHVKARDLSVAALGAAANAAIFAALTAKEPAVSR
;
A
#
# COMPACT_ATOMS: atom_id res chain seq x y z
N MET A 1 3.61 15.66 -13.32
CA MET A 1 4.54 14.54 -13.04
C MET A 1 4.76 14.40 -11.54
N THR A 2 4.89 13.21 -11.06
CA THR A 2 5.15 12.95 -9.65
C THR A 2 6.65 12.83 -9.41
N SER A 3 7.18 13.53 -8.40
CA SER A 3 8.61 13.52 -8.12
C SER A 3 9.11 12.15 -7.64
N LEU A 4 10.39 11.86 -7.92
CA LEU A 4 11.02 10.63 -7.42
C LEU A 4 11.06 10.59 -5.88
N ARG A 5 11.15 11.75 -5.24
CA ARG A 5 11.12 11.85 -3.79
C ARG A 5 9.81 11.28 -3.23
N THR A 6 8.67 11.56 -3.89
CA THR A 6 7.38 11.01 -3.48
C THR A 6 7.41 9.49 -3.55
N TYR A 7 7.95 8.93 -4.63
CA TYR A 7 8.07 7.48 -4.76
C TYR A 7 8.99 6.89 -3.68
N ASP A 8 10.10 7.54 -3.37
CA ASP A 8 11.02 7.05 -2.33
C ASP A 8 10.38 7.09 -0.94
N VAL A 9 9.64 8.14 -0.63
CA VAL A 9 8.92 8.25 0.65
C VAL A 9 7.89 7.14 0.79
N LEU A 10 7.11 6.91 -0.27
CA LEU A 10 6.09 5.87 -0.25
C LEU A 10 6.70 4.47 -0.23
N ALA A 11 7.83 4.27 -0.93
CA ALA A 11 8.55 3.00 -0.87
C ALA A 11 9.03 2.70 0.56
N THR A 12 9.58 3.69 1.23
CA THR A 12 10.01 3.57 2.62
C THR A 12 8.82 3.27 3.54
N TYR A 13 7.72 3.96 3.35
CA TYR A 13 6.49 3.73 4.11
C TYR A 13 6.02 2.27 3.96
N LEU A 14 6.00 1.75 2.73
CA LEU A 14 5.57 0.37 2.51
C LEU A 14 6.59 -0.64 3.03
N ALA A 15 7.89 -0.35 2.96
CA ALA A 15 8.93 -1.21 3.52
C ALA A 15 8.78 -1.33 5.03
N VAL A 16 8.56 -0.20 5.72
CA VAL A 16 8.33 -0.19 7.17
C VAL A 16 7.05 -0.94 7.51
N SER A 17 5.99 -0.72 6.73
CA SER A 17 4.72 -1.42 6.92
C SER A 17 4.87 -2.93 6.73
N ALA A 18 5.69 -3.35 5.76
CA ALA A 18 5.99 -4.78 5.54
C ALA A 18 6.65 -5.41 6.77
N VAL A 19 7.58 -4.70 7.39
CA VAL A 19 8.23 -5.17 8.63
C VAL A 19 7.20 -5.32 9.75
N GLY A 20 6.31 -4.35 9.90
CA GLY A 20 5.24 -4.41 10.91
C GLY A 20 4.31 -5.59 10.70
N ASP A 21 4.01 -5.92 9.45
CA ASP A 21 3.19 -7.10 9.13
C ASP A 21 3.95 -8.41 9.39
N ALA A 22 5.25 -8.44 9.07
CA ALA A 22 6.06 -9.64 9.24
C ALA A 22 6.28 -10.00 10.71
N ILE A 23 6.39 -8.98 11.57
CA ILE A 23 6.59 -9.17 13.02
C ILE A 23 5.27 -9.38 13.76
N PRO A 24 4.16 -9.42 13.12
CA PRO A 24 2.77 -9.13 13.50
C PRO A 24 2.65 -8.22 14.73
N MET A 25 2.95 -6.93 14.54
CA MET A 25 2.81 -5.92 15.59
C MET A 25 1.37 -5.87 16.11
N PRO A 26 1.17 -5.60 17.41
CA PRO A 26 -0.19 -5.56 17.99
C PRO A 26 -1.15 -4.64 17.25
N PHE A 27 -0.66 -3.49 16.76
CA PHE A 27 -1.48 -2.57 15.97
C PHE A 27 -2.03 -3.26 14.71
N VAL A 28 -1.17 -3.98 13.98
CA VAL A 28 -1.57 -4.69 12.77
C VAL A 28 -2.60 -5.77 13.08
N THR A 29 -2.36 -6.56 14.14
CA THR A 29 -3.28 -7.61 14.55
C THR A 29 -4.65 -7.04 14.89
N GLN A 30 -4.69 -5.93 15.61
CA GLN A 30 -5.95 -5.28 15.97
C GLN A 30 -6.73 -4.82 14.74
N VAL A 31 -6.04 -4.24 13.75
CA VAL A 31 -6.69 -3.79 12.52
C VAL A 31 -7.27 -4.98 11.76
N LEU A 32 -6.51 -6.05 11.61
CA LEU A 32 -6.95 -7.23 10.88
C LEU A 32 -8.09 -7.96 11.60
N ASP A 33 -8.07 -7.99 12.93
CA ASP A 33 -9.18 -8.54 13.72
C ASP A 33 -10.45 -7.70 13.52
N ALA A 34 -10.32 -6.39 13.50
CA ALA A 34 -11.47 -5.49 13.33
C ALA A 34 -12.19 -5.69 12.00
N ILE A 35 -11.47 -6.07 10.95
CA ILE A 35 -12.06 -6.32 9.63
C ILE A 35 -12.35 -7.80 9.37
N ASN A 36 -12.16 -8.65 10.39
CA ASN A 36 -12.41 -10.09 10.30
C ASN A 36 -11.58 -10.78 9.22
N PHE A 37 -10.35 -10.33 9.00
CA PHE A 37 -9.49 -10.96 8.01
C PHE A 37 -9.00 -12.31 8.54
N PRO A 38 -9.13 -13.40 7.75
CA PRO A 38 -8.80 -14.75 8.23
C PRO A 38 -7.32 -14.88 8.62
N PRO A 39 -7.02 -15.31 9.87
CA PRO A 39 -5.63 -15.42 10.34
C PRO A 39 -4.70 -16.24 9.47
N PRO A 40 -5.12 -17.40 8.88
CA PRO A 40 -4.21 -18.20 8.06
C PRO A 40 -3.65 -17.50 6.82
N TYR A 41 -4.28 -16.41 6.37
CA TYR A 41 -3.88 -15.72 5.15
C TYR A 41 -3.16 -14.39 5.42
N ARG A 42 -2.95 -14.04 6.70
CA ARG A 42 -2.35 -12.73 7.05
C ARG A 42 -0.88 -12.61 6.67
N TRP A 43 -0.20 -13.75 6.49
CA TRP A 43 1.21 -13.76 6.08
C TRP A 43 1.47 -13.10 4.72
N ILE A 44 0.43 -12.99 3.88
CA ILE A 44 0.58 -12.45 2.52
C ILE A 44 0.92 -10.98 2.49
N PHE A 45 0.58 -10.22 3.53
CA PHE A 45 0.73 -8.76 3.52
C PHE A 45 2.19 -8.31 3.51
N ALA A 46 3.06 -8.98 4.26
CA ALA A 46 4.47 -8.61 4.32
C ALA A 46 5.15 -8.73 2.95
N PRO A 47 5.08 -9.88 2.24
CA PRO A 47 5.70 -9.98 0.92
C PRO A 47 5.05 -9.06 -0.13
N ILE A 48 3.74 -8.84 -0.07
CA ILE A 48 3.07 -7.92 -0.99
C ILE A 48 3.61 -6.50 -0.82
N LYS A 49 3.70 -6.02 0.41
CA LYS A 49 4.20 -4.68 0.69
C LYS A 49 5.69 -4.53 0.39
N ALA A 50 6.48 -5.58 0.67
CA ALA A 50 7.90 -5.58 0.32
C ALA A 50 8.09 -5.48 -1.19
N ALA A 51 7.36 -6.26 -1.96
CA ALA A 51 7.41 -6.20 -3.42
C ALA A 51 6.97 -4.82 -3.94
N ALA A 52 5.93 -4.25 -3.34
CA ALA A 52 5.48 -2.91 -3.71
C ALA A 52 6.53 -1.84 -3.41
N ALA A 53 7.23 -1.95 -2.28
CA ALA A 53 8.32 -1.04 -1.95
C ALA A 53 9.42 -1.08 -3.01
N VAL A 54 9.82 -2.28 -3.46
CA VAL A 54 10.79 -2.44 -4.53
C VAL A 54 10.28 -1.82 -5.84
N GLY A 55 9.01 -2.06 -6.18
CA GLY A 55 8.40 -1.50 -7.38
C GLY A 55 8.38 0.03 -7.37
N LEU A 56 8.07 0.64 -6.24
CA LEU A 56 8.08 2.10 -6.11
C LEU A 56 9.50 2.66 -6.18
N PHE A 57 10.47 1.98 -5.56
CA PHE A 57 11.88 2.39 -5.62
C PHE A 57 12.41 2.37 -7.04
N SER A 58 11.85 1.50 -7.89
CA SER A 58 12.32 1.35 -9.28
C SER A 58 11.94 2.52 -10.18
N ALA A 59 11.20 3.52 -9.69
CA ALA A 59 10.71 4.62 -10.51
C ALA A 59 11.81 5.35 -11.28
N ARG A 60 13.00 5.43 -10.70
CA ARG A 60 14.15 6.15 -11.29
C ARG A 60 14.72 5.47 -12.53
N TRP A 61 14.53 4.15 -12.70
CA TRP A 61 15.02 3.42 -13.87
C TRP A 61 13.93 2.63 -14.58
N SER A 62 12.77 2.44 -13.98
CA SER A 62 11.65 1.74 -14.60
C SER A 62 10.32 2.39 -14.25
N PRO A 63 10.00 3.54 -14.88
CA PRO A 63 8.75 4.25 -14.57
C PRO A 63 7.51 3.41 -14.87
N GLY A 64 7.56 2.54 -15.86
CA GLY A 64 6.45 1.64 -16.15
C GLY A 64 6.16 0.66 -15.03
N LEU A 65 7.20 0.09 -14.43
CA LEU A 65 7.05 -0.80 -13.28
C LEU A 65 6.50 -0.05 -12.06
N ALA A 66 6.98 1.18 -11.83
CA ALA A 66 6.47 1.98 -10.74
C ALA A 66 4.98 2.30 -10.91
N ARG A 67 4.54 2.64 -12.11
CA ARG A 67 3.13 2.88 -12.38
C ARG A 67 2.29 1.62 -12.24
N LEU A 68 2.79 0.48 -12.69
CA LEU A 68 2.11 -0.79 -12.47
C LEU A 68 1.96 -1.05 -10.96
N THR A 69 3.00 -0.77 -10.19
CA THR A 69 2.97 -0.92 -8.73
C THR A 69 1.91 -0.03 -8.09
N THR A 70 1.84 1.25 -8.49
CA THR A 70 0.81 2.16 -7.95
C THR A 70 -0.59 1.70 -8.32
N ALA A 71 -0.79 1.17 -9.53
CA ALA A 71 -2.07 0.63 -9.95
C ALA A 71 -2.47 -0.57 -9.07
N MET A 72 -1.53 -1.49 -8.83
CA MET A 72 -1.79 -2.66 -7.98
C MET A 72 -2.07 -2.24 -6.53
N LEU A 73 -1.34 -1.24 -6.03
CA LEU A 73 -1.59 -0.73 -4.68
C LEU A 73 -2.94 -0.04 -4.56
N THR A 74 -3.39 0.63 -5.63
CA THR A 74 -4.73 1.21 -5.65
C THR A 74 -5.77 0.11 -5.46
N ILE A 75 -5.66 -0.99 -6.21
CA ILE A 75 -6.55 -2.13 -6.08
C ILE A 75 -6.48 -2.71 -4.66
N TYR A 76 -5.28 -2.90 -4.14
CA TYR A 76 -5.05 -3.42 -2.79
C TYR A 76 -5.80 -2.58 -1.74
N PHE A 77 -5.63 -1.26 -1.77
CA PHE A 77 -6.26 -0.39 -0.77
C PHE A 77 -7.76 -0.23 -0.99
N VAL A 78 -8.25 -0.30 -2.23
CA VAL A 78 -9.70 -0.35 -2.49
C VAL A 78 -10.31 -1.61 -1.87
N LEU A 79 -9.64 -2.74 -2.00
CA LEU A 79 -10.08 -3.97 -1.35
C LEU A 79 -10.04 -3.84 0.18
N ALA A 80 -9.02 -3.17 0.72
CA ALA A 80 -8.93 -2.91 2.15
C ALA A 80 -10.09 -2.05 2.63
N VAL A 81 -10.45 -1.00 1.90
CA VAL A 81 -11.63 -0.18 2.20
C VAL A 81 -12.88 -1.06 2.19
N GLY A 82 -13.00 -1.94 1.20
CA GLY A 82 -14.12 -2.88 1.12
C GLY A 82 -14.25 -3.75 2.36
N PHE A 83 -13.14 -4.27 2.87
CA PHE A 83 -13.14 -5.05 4.12
C PHE A 83 -13.60 -4.22 5.31
N HIS A 84 -13.12 -2.97 5.42
CA HIS A 84 -13.56 -2.08 6.50
C HIS A 84 -15.06 -1.77 6.41
N VAL A 85 -15.56 -1.47 5.22
CA VAL A 85 -16.99 -1.20 5.01
C VAL A 85 -17.82 -2.41 5.37
N LYS A 86 -17.40 -3.59 4.92
CA LYS A 86 -18.12 -4.84 5.22
C LYS A 86 -18.19 -5.11 6.73
N ALA A 87 -17.11 -4.81 7.45
CA ALA A 87 -17.04 -4.98 8.89
C ALA A 87 -17.67 -3.81 9.66
N ARG A 88 -18.18 -2.79 8.94
CA ARG A 88 -18.70 -1.55 9.52
C ARG A 88 -17.67 -0.85 10.41
N ASP A 89 -16.41 -0.95 10.03
CA ASP A 89 -15.29 -0.35 10.74
C ASP A 89 -14.94 0.99 10.11
N LEU A 90 -15.27 2.09 10.80
CA LEU A 90 -14.98 3.46 10.36
C LEU A 90 -13.87 4.07 11.22
N SER A 91 -12.91 3.25 11.60
CA SER A 91 -11.77 3.66 12.42
C SER A 91 -10.76 4.50 11.64
N VAL A 92 -9.73 4.98 12.35
CA VAL A 92 -8.58 5.65 11.73
C VAL A 92 -7.92 4.75 10.68
N ALA A 93 -7.87 3.44 10.93
CA ALA A 93 -7.33 2.49 9.97
C ALA A 93 -8.14 2.46 8.67
N ALA A 94 -9.48 2.54 8.76
CA ALA A 94 -10.34 2.62 7.57
C ALA A 94 -10.09 3.90 6.79
N LEU A 95 -9.95 5.04 7.48
CA LEU A 95 -9.61 6.31 6.84
C LEU A 95 -8.23 6.26 6.20
N GLY A 96 -7.27 5.61 6.86
CA GLY A 96 -5.93 5.41 6.30
C GLY A 96 -5.97 4.60 5.02
N ALA A 97 -6.76 3.52 4.97
CA ALA A 97 -6.91 2.71 3.76
C ALA A 97 -7.51 3.54 2.62
N ALA A 98 -8.54 4.36 2.90
CA ALA A 98 -9.15 5.22 1.90
C ALA A 98 -8.17 6.28 1.39
N ALA A 99 -7.40 6.91 2.28
CA ALA A 99 -6.38 7.89 1.91
C ALA A 99 -5.30 7.26 1.03
N ASN A 100 -4.83 6.06 1.37
CA ASN A 100 -3.85 5.34 0.56
C ASN A 100 -4.40 5.01 -0.82
N ALA A 101 -5.65 4.56 -0.90
CA ALA A 101 -6.30 4.28 -2.19
C ALA A 101 -6.31 5.53 -3.07
N ALA A 102 -6.67 6.68 -2.51
CA ALA A 102 -6.69 7.96 -3.24
C ALA A 102 -5.29 8.38 -3.70
N ILE A 103 -4.29 8.26 -2.83
CA ILE A 103 -2.91 8.63 -3.15
C ILE A 103 -2.39 7.78 -4.31
N PHE A 104 -2.53 6.46 -4.23
CA PHE A 104 -2.00 5.58 -5.28
C PHE A 104 -2.79 5.69 -6.58
N ALA A 105 -4.09 5.94 -6.51
CA ALA A 105 -4.89 6.22 -7.71
C ALA A 105 -4.39 7.49 -8.41
N ALA A 106 -4.13 8.55 -7.65
CA ALA A 106 -3.60 9.79 -8.21
C ALA A 106 -2.22 9.58 -8.83
N LEU A 107 -1.35 8.80 -8.20
CA LEU A 107 -0.03 8.47 -8.75
C LEU A 107 -0.14 7.66 -10.03
N THR A 108 -1.08 6.74 -10.12
CA THR A 108 -1.30 5.92 -11.31
C THR A 108 -1.69 6.80 -12.49
N ALA A 109 -2.45 7.87 -12.25
CA ALA A 109 -2.87 8.80 -13.29
C ALA A 109 -1.74 9.70 -13.81
N LYS A 110 -0.60 9.76 -13.11
CA LYS A 110 0.53 10.63 -13.44
C LYS A 110 1.79 9.80 -13.68
N GLU A 111 2.66 10.29 -14.56
CA GLU A 111 3.96 9.64 -14.78
C GLU A 111 4.95 10.05 -13.69
N PRO A 112 5.88 9.13 -13.28
CA PRO A 112 7.01 9.53 -12.47
C PRO A 112 7.87 10.58 -13.18
N ALA A 113 8.47 11.48 -12.41
CA ALA A 113 9.34 12.54 -12.95
C ALA A 113 10.73 11.99 -13.24
N VAL A 114 10.82 11.13 -14.25
CA VAL A 114 12.06 10.47 -14.64
C VAL A 114 12.47 10.98 -16.03
N SER A 115 13.75 11.29 -16.20
CA SER A 115 14.30 11.67 -17.51
C SER A 115 14.23 10.49 -18.48
N ARG A 116 13.97 10.83 -19.70
CA ARG A 116 13.91 9.86 -20.79
C ARG A 116 15.04 10.07 -21.77
#